data_be2520905e82369e5f6391c3560351a6
#
_entry.id   be2520905e82369e5f6391c3560351a6
#
_cell.length_a   1.000
_cell.length_b   1.000
_cell.length_c   1.000
_cell.angle_alpha   90.00
_cell.angle_beta   90.00
_cell.angle_gamma   90.00
#
_symmetry.space_group_name_H-M   'P 1'
#
loop_
_entity.id
_entity.type
_entity.pdbx_description
1 polymer ?
#
loop_
_entity_poly.entity_id
_entity_poly.type
_entity_poly.pdbx_seq_one_letter_code
_entity_poly.pdbx_strand_id
1 'polypeptide(L)'
;MNKLKTVKWGFIGCGEVTEKKSGPAFAMIEGSQVVAVMSRNKEKAESYAKRHNIPRWYTDVQQLIGDEDVNAVYIATPPSSHATFAIMAMKAGKPVYIEKPMAASYEDCARINRISQETGVPCFVAYYRRYLPYFQKVRQMVENGEIGNVINIQ
;
A
#
# COMPACT_ATOMS: atom_id res chain seq x y z
N MET A 1 -0.19 -12.68 15.11
CA MET A 1 0.01 -12.72 13.65
C MET A 1 1.27 -13.51 13.33
N ASN A 2 1.18 -14.58 12.52
CA ASN A 2 2.37 -15.25 12.01
C ASN A 2 3.14 -14.30 11.10
N LYS A 3 4.43 -14.09 11.37
CA LYS A 3 5.32 -13.31 10.50
C LYS A 3 5.39 -14.01 9.13
N LEU A 4 4.98 -13.34 8.08
CA LEU A 4 5.19 -13.82 6.72
C LEU A 4 6.71 -13.91 6.47
N LYS A 5 7.20 -15.06 5.99
CA LYS A 5 8.61 -15.21 5.59
C LYS A 5 8.93 -14.36 4.37
N THR A 6 7.98 -14.23 3.46
CA THR A 6 8.07 -13.40 2.25
C THR A 6 6.73 -12.72 2.03
N VAL A 7 6.77 -11.41 1.77
CA VAL A 7 5.58 -10.64 1.37
C VAL A 7 5.49 -10.69 -0.16
N LYS A 8 4.42 -11.35 -0.63
CA LYS A 8 4.10 -11.50 -2.05
C LYS A 8 3.01 -10.50 -2.42
N TRP A 9 3.40 -9.41 -3.04
CA TRP A 9 2.54 -8.29 -3.33
C TRP A 9 1.70 -8.47 -4.58
N GLY A 10 0.41 -8.14 -4.48
CA GLY A 10 -0.45 -7.83 -5.61
C GLY A 10 -0.62 -6.31 -5.73
N PHE A 11 -0.25 -5.72 -6.86
CA PHE A 11 -0.41 -4.28 -7.10
C PHE A 11 -1.74 -3.97 -7.78
N ILE A 12 -2.55 -3.15 -7.17
CA ILE A 12 -3.76 -2.58 -7.79
C ILE A 12 -3.41 -1.18 -8.30
N GLY A 13 -3.22 -1.07 -9.62
CA GLY A 13 -2.79 0.14 -10.31
C GLY A 13 -1.39 0.02 -10.90
N CYS A 14 -1.28 0.25 -12.21
CA CYS A 14 -0.04 0.28 -12.98
C CYS A 14 0.27 1.71 -13.44
N GLY A 15 0.30 2.65 -12.49
CA GLY A 15 0.49 4.07 -12.74
C GLY A 15 1.93 4.53 -12.59
N GLU A 16 2.15 5.84 -12.73
CA GLU A 16 3.49 6.44 -12.62
C GLU A 16 4.11 6.22 -11.22
N VAL A 17 3.28 6.16 -10.18
CA VAL A 17 3.74 5.91 -8.80
C VAL A 17 4.38 4.52 -8.69
N THR A 18 3.73 3.49 -9.19
CA THR A 18 4.26 2.13 -9.20
C THR A 18 5.41 1.96 -10.20
N GLU A 19 5.43 2.73 -11.28
CA GLU A 19 6.49 2.68 -12.29
C GLU A 19 7.81 3.26 -11.79
N LYS A 20 7.77 4.49 -11.24
CA LYS A 20 8.98 5.30 -11.01
C LYS A 20 9.30 5.57 -9.55
N LYS A 21 8.34 5.42 -8.64
CA LYS A 21 8.49 5.82 -7.23
C LYS A 21 8.53 4.63 -6.30
N SER A 22 7.38 4.11 -5.92
CA SER A 22 7.28 3.06 -4.91
C SER A 22 7.56 1.66 -5.46
N GLY A 23 7.15 1.35 -6.69
CA GLY A 23 7.27 0.01 -7.27
C GLY A 23 8.68 -0.60 -7.19
N PRO A 24 9.74 0.10 -7.64
CA PRO A 24 11.10 -0.42 -7.56
C PRO A 24 11.54 -0.79 -6.13
N ALA A 25 11.10 -0.04 -5.12
CA ALA A 25 11.46 -0.29 -3.72
C ALA A 25 10.97 -1.65 -3.21
N PHE A 26 9.80 -2.11 -3.68
CA PHE A 26 9.26 -3.41 -3.30
C PHE A 26 10.13 -4.60 -3.77
N ALA A 27 10.82 -4.45 -4.88
CA ALA A 27 11.71 -5.47 -5.42
C ALA A 27 13.11 -5.42 -4.79
N MET A 28 13.50 -4.31 -4.16
CA MET A 28 14.82 -4.12 -3.54
C MET A 28 14.90 -4.64 -2.10
N ILE A 29 13.75 -4.90 -1.46
CA ILE A 29 13.69 -5.30 -0.05
C ILE A 29 13.74 -6.82 0.03
N GLU A 30 14.66 -7.36 0.81
CA GLU A 30 14.73 -8.79 1.11
C GLU A 30 13.42 -9.29 1.72
N GLY A 31 12.92 -10.42 1.23
CA GLY A 31 11.63 -10.95 1.67
C GLY A 31 10.41 -10.23 1.08
N SER A 32 10.58 -9.40 0.05
CA SER A 32 9.51 -8.70 -0.64
C SER A 32 9.55 -8.98 -2.14
N GLN A 33 8.40 -9.35 -2.71
CA GLN A 33 8.29 -9.69 -4.14
C GLN A 33 6.94 -9.24 -4.69
N VAL A 34 6.93 -8.62 -5.87
CA VAL A 34 5.71 -8.32 -6.61
C VAL A 34 5.39 -9.52 -7.50
N VAL A 35 4.26 -10.19 -7.24
CA VAL A 35 3.88 -11.43 -7.94
C VAL A 35 2.70 -11.25 -8.89
N ALA A 36 1.92 -10.18 -8.73
CA ALA A 36 0.78 -9.90 -9.58
C ALA A 36 0.54 -8.38 -9.69
N VAL A 37 -0.01 -7.94 -10.82
CA VAL A 37 -0.45 -6.55 -11.02
C VAL A 37 -1.83 -6.52 -11.65
N MET A 38 -2.57 -5.45 -11.38
CA MET A 38 -3.89 -5.23 -11.94
C MET A 38 -4.05 -3.83 -12.52
N SER A 39 -4.59 -3.75 -13.71
CA SER A 39 -5.11 -2.52 -14.31
C SER A 39 -6.36 -2.84 -15.12
N ARG A 40 -7.38 -1.97 -15.07
CA ARG A 40 -8.58 -2.10 -15.92
C ARG A 40 -8.29 -2.08 -17.42
N ASN A 41 -7.15 -1.48 -17.81
CA ASN A 41 -6.65 -1.53 -19.19
C ASN A 41 -5.71 -2.73 -19.33
N LYS A 42 -6.08 -3.68 -20.21
CA LYS A 42 -5.38 -4.95 -20.46
C LYS A 42 -3.95 -4.72 -20.93
N GLU A 43 -3.79 -3.89 -21.96
CA GLU A 43 -2.48 -3.62 -22.58
C GLU A 43 -1.53 -3.00 -21.56
N LYS A 44 -2.05 -2.14 -20.68
CA LYS A 44 -1.28 -1.52 -19.61
C LYS A 44 -0.85 -2.52 -18.56
N ALA A 45 -1.74 -3.42 -18.13
CA ALA A 45 -1.43 -4.46 -17.15
C ALA A 45 -0.35 -5.42 -17.69
N GLU A 46 -0.55 -5.92 -18.91
CA GLU A 46 0.35 -6.84 -19.59
C GLU A 46 1.73 -6.22 -19.84
N SER A 47 1.77 -5.00 -20.40
CA SER A 47 3.01 -4.26 -20.63
C SER A 47 3.79 -4.00 -19.34
N TYR A 48 3.08 -3.61 -18.27
CA TYR A 48 3.69 -3.38 -16.97
C TYR A 48 4.31 -4.67 -16.42
N ALA A 49 3.55 -5.77 -16.42
CA ALA A 49 4.02 -7.07 -15.95
C ALA A 49 5.27 -7.53 -16.71
N LYS A 50 5.26 -7.40 -18.03
CA LYS A 50 6.40 -7.78 -18.89
C LYS A 50 7.65 -6.96 -18.58
N ARG A 51 7.54 -5.63 -18.46
CA ARG A 51 8.69 -4.73 -18.21
C ARG A 51 9.30 -4.93 -16.82
N HIS A 52 8.51 -5.33 -15.86
CA HIS A 52 8.95 -5.53 -14.47
C HIS A 52 9.15 -7.00 -14.08
N ASN A 53 9.09 -7.93 -15.07
CA ASN A 53 9.21 -9.38 -14.85
C ASN A 53 8.24 -9.92 -13.79
N ILE A 54 7.00 -9.39 -13.76
CA ILE A 54 5.96 -9.83 -12.84
C ILE A 54 5.19 -10.98 -13.50
N PRO A 55 5.06 -12.14 -12.83
CA PRO A 55 4.58 -13.36 -13.48
C PRO A 55 3.09 -13.32 -13.88
N ARG A 56 2.29 -12.50 -13.20
CA ARG A 56 0.83 -12.46 -13.44
C ARG A 56 0.30 -11.04 -13.54
N TRP A 57 -0.72 -10.90 -14.38
CA TRP A 57 -1.47 -9.65 -14.49
C TRP A 57 -2.97 -9.92 -14.63
N TYR A 58 -3.79 -8.97 -14.17
CA TYR A 58 -5.23 -9.06 -14.14
C TYR A 58 -5.87 -7.76 -14.62
N THR A 59 -7.11 -7.86 -15.13
CA THR A 59 -7.95 -6.69 -15.44
C THR A 59 -9.06 -6.48 -14.41
N ASP A 60 -9.28 -7.48 -13.56
CA ASP A 60 -10.27 -7.48 -12.49
C ASP A 60 -9.56 -7.59 -11.12
N VAL A 61 -9.98 -6.73 -10.20
CA VAL A 61 -9.45 -6.68 -8.84
C VAL A 61 -9.76 -7.95 -8.05
N GLN A 62 -10.92 -8.58 -8.28
CA GLN A 62 -11.31 -9.81 -7.59
C GLN A 62 -10.39 -10.96 -7.95
N GLN A 63 -9.96 -11.05 -9.21
CA GLN A 63 -8.99 -12.05 -9.65
C GLN A 63 -7.64 -11.87 -8.96
N LEU A 64 -7.14 -10.63 -8.85
CA LEU A 64 -5.89 -10.36 -8.12
C LEU A 64 -6.02 -10.68 -6.63
N ILE A 65 -7.12 -10.28 -6.00
CA ILE A 65 -7.38 -10.55 -4.58
C ILE A 65 -7.58 -12.05 -4.33
N GLY A 66 -8.19 -12.78 -5.27
CA GLY A 66 -8.39 -14.23 -5.21
C GLY A 66 -7.13 -15.06 -5.50
N ASP A 67 -6.06 -14.46 -6.00
CA ASP A 67 -4.81 -15.16 -6.29
C ASP A 67 -4.14 -15.64 -4.98
N GLU A 68 -3.98 -16.96 -4.82
CA GLU A 68 -3.43 -17.58 -3.61
C GLU A 68 -1.96 -17.21 -3.35
N ASP A 69 -1.21 -16.87 -4.40
CA ASP A 69 0.17 -16.43 -4.26
C ASP A 69 0.28 -14.98 -3.75
N VAL A 70 -0.77 -14.18 -3.89
CA VAL A 70 -0.80 -12.81 -3.34
C VAL A 70 -1.16 -12.88 -1.86
N ASN A 71 -0.24 -12.47 -0.98
CA ASN A 71 -0.49 -12.45 0.47
C ASN A 71 -0.54 -11.05 1.08
N ALA A 72 -0.32 -10.01 0.28
CA ALA A 72 -0.52 -8.61 0.65
C ALA A 72 -0.87 -7.78 -0.60
N VAL A 73 -1.64 -6.72 -0.43
CA VAL A 73 -2.12 -5.88 -1.53
C VAL A 73 -1.58 -4.45 -1.39
N TYR A 74 -0.97 -3.94 -2.45
CA TYR A 74 -0.61 -2.53 -2.58
C TYR A 74 -1.59 -1.80 -3.49
N ILE A 75 -2.18 -0.70 -3.01
CA ILE A 75 -3.18 0.09 -3.73
C ILE A 75 -2.57 1.43 -4.13
N ALA A 76 -2.41 1.63 -5.44
CA ALA A 76 -1.83 2.83 -6.05
C ALA A 76 -2.71 3.38 -7.19
N THR A 77 -4.00 3.38 -6.96
CA THR A 77 -5.03 3.94 -7.83
C THR A 77 -5.38 5.37 -7.40
N PRO A 78 -6.29 6.08 -8.08
CA PRO A 78 -6.82 7.34 -7.55
C PRO A 78 -7.52 7.17 -6.20
N PRO A 79 -7.42 8.16 -5.28
CA PRO A 79 -7.96 8.08 -3.91
C PRO A 79 -9.43 7.70 -3.80
N SER A 80 -10.25 8.04 -4.80
CA SER A 80 -11.67 7.69 -4.86
C SER A 80 -11.98 6.19 -4.89
N SER A 81 -11.00 5.37 -5.24
CA SER A 81 -11.13 3.90 -5.28
C SER A 81 -10.41 3.19 -4.13
N HIS A 82 -9.64 3.90 -3.32
CA HIS A 82 -8.83 3.30 -2.25
C HIS A 82 -9.69 2.53 -1.25
N ALA A 83 -10.78 3.13 -0.76
CA ALA A 83 -11.65 2.49 0.23
C ALA A 83 -12.27 1.19 -0.30
N THR A 84 -12.77 1.21 -1.52
CA THR A 84 -13.37 0.03 -2.15
C THR A 84 -12.38 -1.13 -2.20
N PHE A 85 -11.19 -0.90 -2.75
CA PHE A 85 -10.20 -1.96 -2.92
C PHE A 85 -9.58 -2.43 -1.60
N ALA A 86 -9.36 -1.50 -0.67
CA ALA A 86 -8.84 -1.84 0.66
C ALA A 86 -9.80 -2.74 1.44
N ILE A 87 -11.09 -2.40 1.44
CA ILE A 87 -12.14 -3.17 2.09
C ILE A 87 -12.27 -4.57 1.46
N MET A 88 -12.22 -4.67 0.14
CA MET A 88 -12.25 -5.96 -0.55
C MET A 88 -11.06 -6.84 -0.15
N ALA A 89 -9.84 -6.30 -0.15
CA ALA A 89 -8.65 -7.04 0.20
C ALA A 89 -8.66 -7.49 1.67
N MET A 90 -9.03 -6.60 2.61
CA MET A 90 -9.09 -6.94 4.03
C MET A 90 -10.17 -7.99 4.33
N LYS A 91 -11.33 -7.94 3.68
CA LYS A 91 -12.37 -8.98 3.79
C LYS A 91 -11.91 -10.34 3.26
N ALA A 92 -10.96 -10.35 2.32
CA ALA A 92 -10.30 -11.56 1.83
C ALA A 92 -9.08 -11.98 2.70
N GLY A 93 -8.88 -11.35 3.86
CA GLY A 93 -7.80 -11.67 4.80
C GLY A 93 -6.42 -11.15 4.36
N LYS A 94 -6.33 -10.28 3.36
CA LYS A 94 -5.06 -9.78 2.84
C LYS A 94 -4.70 -8.41 3.41
N PRO A 95 -3.56 -8.28 4.11
CA PRO A 95 -3.00 -7.00 4.54
C PRO A 95 -2.90 -6.00 3.39
N VAL A 96 -3.14 -4.72 3.71
CA VAL A 96 -3.22 -3.66 2.70
C VAL A 96 -2.20 -2.56 2.99
N TYR A 97 -1.54 -2.10 1.94
CA TYR A 97 -0.72 -0.90 1.92
C TYR A 97 -1.29 0.07 0.88
N ILE A 98 -1.76 1.24 1.32
CA ILE A 98 -2.49 2.20 0.49
C ILE A 98 -1.62 3.42 0.24
N GLU A 99 -1.57 3.89 -1.00
CA GLU A 99 -0.96 5.20 -1.31
C GLU A 99 -1.71 6.34 -0.62
N LYS A 100 -0.95 7.39 -0.34
CA LYS A 100 -1.50 8.61 0.24
C LYS A 100 -2.28 9.44 -0.83
N PRO A 101 -3.35 10.14 -0.44
CA PRO A 101 -4.03 10.06 0.86
C PRO A 101 -4.75 8.72 1.03
N MET A 102 -5.03 8.33 2.29
CA MET A 102 -5.66 7.05 2.62
C MET A 102 -6.96 6.78 1.85
N ALA A 103 -7.80 7.81 1.68
CA ALA A 103 -9.00 7.80 0.86
C ALA A 103 -9.37 9.22 0.42
N ALA A 104 -10.49 9.38 -0.29
CA ALA A 104 -10.97 10.65 -0.79
C ALA A 104 -11.76 11.46 0.27
N SER A 105 -12.31 10.81 1.31
CA SER A 105 -13.08 11.45 2.37
C SER A 105 -12.75 10.88 3.76
N TYR A 106 -13.14 11.61 4.80
CA TYR A 106 -13.05 11.16 6.18
C TYR A 106 -13.91 9.90 6.42
N GLU A 107 -15.10 9.86 5.88
CA GLU A 107 -16.03 8.73 6.00
C GLU A 107 -15.42 7.45 5.42
N ASP A 108 -14.75 7.54 4.29
CA ASP A 108 -14.05 6.42 3.68
C ASP A 108 -12.85 5.98 4.52
N CYS A 109 -12.09 6.91 5.09
CA CYS A 109 -11.02 6.58 6.02
C CYS A 109 -11.56 5.86 7.28
N ALA A 110 -12.68 6.35 7.85
CA ALA A 110 -13.34 5.72 8.99
C ALA A 110 -13.83 4.31 8.65
N ARG A 111 -14.39 4.10 7.46
CA ARG A 111 -14.81 2.77 6.97
C ARG A 111 -13.61 1.80 6.85
N ILE A 112 -12.50 2.24 6.28
CA ILE A 112 -11.29 1.43 6.17
C ILE A 112 -10.81 1.00 7.56
N ASN A 113 -10.71 1.94 8.50
CA ASN A 113 -10.27 1.67 9.87
C ASN A 113 -11.20 0.69 10.59
N ARG A 114 -12.52 0.86 10.46
CA ARG A 114 -13.51 -0.05 11.03
C ARG A 114 -13.34 -1.47 10.47
N ILE A 115 -13.24 -1.65 9.17
CA ILE A 115 -13.07 -2.97 8.55
C ILE A 115 -11.74 -3.62 8.96
N SER A 116 -10.65 -2.84 9.08
CA SER A 116 -9.38 -3.34 9.60
C SER A 116 -9.52 -3.89 11.03
N GLN A 117 -10.28 -3.19 11.88
CA GLN A 117 -10.57 -3.65 13.26
C GLN A 117 -11.47 -4.89 13.28
N GLU A 118 -12.54 -4.90 12.50
CA GLU A 118 -13.51 -6.01 12.44
C GLU A 118 -12.88 -7.30 11.90
N THR A 119 -12.01 -7.20 10.91
CA THR A 119 -11.35 -8.36 10.28
C THR A 119 -10.06 -8.77 10.99
N GLY A 120 -9.47 -7.91 11.80
CA GLY A 120 -8.13 -8.07 12.36
C GLY A 120 -7.01 -7.99 11.32
N VAL A 121 -7.33 -7.60 10.07
CA VAL A 121 -6.37 -7.51 8.97
C VAL A 121 -5.75 -6.11 8.95
N PRO A 122 -4.41 -5.98 9.00
CA PRO A 122 -3.76 -4.68 9.09
C PRO A 122 -3.87 -3.89 7.78
N CYS A 123 -4.05 -2.57 7.95
CA CYS A 123 -4.02 -1.58 6.88
C CYS A 123 -2.96 -0.52 7.20
N PHE A 124 -2.10 -0.25 6.23
CA PHE A 124 -1.03 0.74 6.32
C PHE A 124 -1.22 1.80 5.23
N VAL A 125 -0.79 3.03 5.52
CA VAL A 125 -0.79 4.13 4.55
C VAL A 125 0.64 4.55 4.25
N ALA A 126 0.94 4.81 2.97
CA ALA A 126 2.28 5.13 2.47
C ALA A 126 2.75 6.55 2.84
N TYR A 127 2.75 6.87 4.12
CA TYR A 127 3.33 8.11 4.66
C TYR A 127 4.85 7.95 4.84
N TYR A 128 5.57 7.73 3.73
CA TYR A 128 6.99 7.38 3.73
C TYR A 128 7.87 8.38 4.47
N ARG A 129 7.52 9.68 4.49
CA ARG A 129 8.29 10.71 5.20
C ARG A 129 8.42 10.43 6.69
N ARG A 130 7.42 9.78 7.28
CA ARG A 130 7.40 9.44 8.70
C ARG A 130 8.65 8.66 9.16
N TYR A 131 9.26 7.89 8.26
CA TYR A 131 10.40 7.03 8.55
C TYR A 131 11.73 7.56 7.98
N LEU A 132 11.72 8.72 7.31
CA LEU A 132 12.96 9.33 6.85
C LEU A 132 13.80 9.81 8.04
N PRO A 133 15.14 9.65 8.01
CA PRO A 133 16.01 9.98 9.15
C PRO A 133 15.82 11.40 9.68
N TYR A 134 15.64 12.38 8.79
CA TYR A 134 15.42 13.78 9.18
C TYR A 134 14.13 13.96 10.01
N PHE A 135 13.03 13.34 9.60
CA PHE A 135 11.76 13.43 10.33
C PHE A 135 11.82 12.68 11.65
N GLN A 136 12.55 11.55 11.70
CA GLN A 136 12.79 10.84 12.95
C GLN A 136 13.65 11.68 13.90
N LYS A 137 14.68 12.40 13.40
CA LYS A 137 15.48 13.31 14.23
C LYS A 137 14.64 14.46 14.79
N VAL A 138 13.84 15.12 13.93
CA VAL A 138 12.92 16.18 14.41
C VAL A 138 11.98 15.67 15.49
N ARG A 139 11.40 14.50 15.29
CA ARG A 139 10.54 13.86 16.29
C ARG A 139 11.27 13.65 17.62
N GLN A 140 12.49 13.09 17.58
CA GLN A 140 13.31 12.89 18.77
C GLN A 140 13.61 14.20 19.50
N MET A 141 13.97 15.26 18.78
CA MET A 141 14.23 16.59 19.36
C MET A 141 13.01 17.14 20.06
N VAL A 142 11.81 16.98 19.52
CA VAL A 142 10.54 17.38 20.14
C VAL A 142 10.28 16.54 21.39
N GLU A 143 10.36 15.21 21.29
CA GLU A 143 10.10 14.27 22.39
C GLU A 143 11.06 14.44 23.55
N ASN A 144 12.35 14.76 23.26
CA ASN A 144 13.37 15.02 24.27
C ASN A 144 13.34 16.43 24.85
N GLY A 145 12.45 17.31 24.37
CA GLY A 145 12.38 18.69 24.81
C GLY A 145 13.55 19.58 24.36
N GLU A 146 14.37 19.13 23.40
CA GLU A 146 15.55 19.87 22.93
C GLU A 146 15.23 21.26 22.35
N ILE A 147 13.99 21.44 21.87
CA ILE A 147 13.49 22.71 21.33
C ILE A 147 12.46 23.38 22.25
N GLY A 148 12.31 22.89 23.49
CA GLY A 148 11.28 23.36 24.43
C GLY A 148 9.87 22.96 24.03
N ASN A 149 8.87 23.69 24.54
CA ASN A 149 7.48 23.44 24.21
C ASN A 149 7.16 23.91 22.77
N VAL A 150 6.59 23.02 21.97
CA VAL A 150 6.12 23.39 20.63
C VAL A 150 4.88 24.27 20.76
N ILE A 151 4.98 25.52 20.30
CA ILE A 151 3.89 26.50 20.36
C ILE A 151 3.12 26.55 19.04
N ASN A 152 3.82 26.39 17.92
CA ASN A 152 3.22 26.44 16.57
C ASN A 152 4.01 25.58 15.57
N ILE A 153 3.30 25.07 14.56
CA ILE A 153 3.88 24.35 13.42
C ILE A 153 3.34 25.00 12.15
N GLN A 154 4.21 25.50 11.28
CA GLN A 154 3.86 26.10 10.00
C GLN A 154 4.29 25.21 8.81
#